data_230b0554933961d6f05fe8be41226ef7
#
_entry.id   230b0554933961d6f05fe8be41226ef7
#
_cell.length_a   1.000
_cell.length_b   1.000
_cell.length_c   1.000
_cell.angle_alpha   90.00
_cell.angle_beta   90.00
_cell.angle_gamma   90.00
#
_symmetry.space_group_name_H-M   'P 1'
#
loop_
_entity.id
_entity.type
_entity.pdbx_description
1 polymer ?
#
loop_
_entity_poly.entity_id
_entity_poly.type
_entity_poly.pdbx_seq_one_letter_code
_entity_poly.pdbx_strand_id
1 'polypeptide(L)'
;YPTVKWMEKEGVVFRDKIGAATGSLGQRSHYGKKPAGYAYTSVFENKLKEYGDRVVVLTETPATKLIMDKSGRVIGVSGLHAGKQPVTVMAPSVILATGGFGANVKFRQEVNTGVWKEVTLDNRIGTTNINKAAQGDGLKLAKSAHADIIGLSDIQLHPNGTPGTGLMQDIATSGRNRLF
;
A
#
# COMPACT_ATOMS: atom_id res chain seq x y z
N TYR A 1 -9.80 -11.03 -16.57
CA TYR A 1 -9.26 -11.89 -15.51
C TYR A 1 -7.77 -12.29 -15.57
N PRO A 2 -6.88 -11.70 -16.36
CA PRO A 2 -5.49 -12.17 -16.45
C PRO A 2 -4.80 -12.18 -15.08
N THR A 3 -4.96 -11.12 -14.30
CA THR A 3 -4.36 -10.99 -12.95
C THR A 3 -4.88 -12.05 -11.96
N VAL A 4 -6.19 -12.33 -11.97
CA VAL A 4 -6.76 -13.37 -11.09
C VAL A 4 -6.19 -14.73 -11.43
N LYS A 5 -6.16 -15.09 -12.72
CA LYS A 5 -5.57 -16.36 -13.19
C LYS A 5 -4.09 -16.47 -12.87
N TRP A 6 -3.36 -15.35 -12.98
CA TRP A 6 -1.97 -15.32 -12.57
C TRP A 6 -1.82 -15.58 -11.07
N MET A 7 -2.62 -14.92 -10.22
CA MET A 7 -2.61 -15.14 -8.77
C MET A 7 -2.93 -16.60 -8.41
N GLU A 8 -3.92 -17.21 -9.09
CA GLU A 8 -4.25 -18.63 -8.91
C GLU A 8 -3.07 -19.53 -9.28
N LYS A 9 -2.41 -19.24 -10.39
CA LYS A 9 -1.19 -19.95 -10.81
C LYS A 9 -0.06 -19.84 -9.78
N GLU A 10 0.07 -18.69 -9.14
CA GLU A 10 1.06 -18.48 -8.06
C GLU A 10 0.65 -19.14 -6.73
N GLY A 11 -0.58 -19.65 -6.61
CA GLY A 11 -1.05 -20.40 -5.44
C GLY A 11 -2.07 -19.65 -4.57
N VAL A 12 -2.60 -18.52 -5.00
CA VAL A 12 -3.71 -17.85 -4.30
C VAL A 12 -4.98 -18.64 -4.50
N VAL A 13 -5.61 -19.06 -3.41
CA VAL A 13 -6.91 -19.75 -3.45
C VAL A 13 -8.00 -18.73 -3.18
N PHE A 14 -8.89 -18.55 -4.15
CA PHE A 14 -10.07 -17.71 -4.02
C PHE A 14 -11.28 -18.50 -3.51
N ARG A 15 -12.26 -17.78 -2.97
CA ARG A 15 -13.58 -18.33 -2.65
C ARG A 15 -14.37 -18.54 -3.93
N ASP A 16 -15.25 -19.55 -3.94
CA ASP A 16 -16.07 -19.87 -5.11
C ASP A 16 -17.08 -18.78 -5.47
N LYS A 17 -17.50 -17.99 -4.47
CA LYS A 17 -18.46 -16.89 -4.67
C LYS A 17 -17.75 -15.58 -4.94
N ILE A 18 -18.10 -14.97 -6.07
CA ILE A 18 -17.74 -13.60 -6.39
C ILE A 18 -18.65 -12.66 -5.60
N GLY A 19 -18.04 -11.68 -4.96
CA GLY A 19 -18.75 -10.66 -4.19
C GLY A 19 -18.74 -9.28 -4.85
N ALA A 20 -19.36 -8.33 -4.18
CA ALA A 20 -19.30 -6.91 -4.50
C ALA A 20 -18.55 -6.20 -3.39
N ALA A 21 -17.51 -5.44 -3.72
CA ALA A 21 -16.87 -4.51 -2.80
C ALA A 21 -17.67 -3.21 -2.73
N THR A 22 -17.42 -2.41 -1.70
CA THR A 22 -18.00 -1.07 -1.57
C THR A 22 -17.73 -0.24 -2.83
N GLY A 23 -18.77 0.37 -3.36
CA GLY A 23 -18.71 1.15 -4.61
C GLY A 23 -18.75 0.31 -5.91
N SER A 24 -18.79 -1.01 -5.84
CA SER A 24 -18.95 -1.85 -7.01
C SER A 24 -20.38 -1.84 -7.53
N LEU A 25 -20.56 -1.55 -8.83
CA LEU A 25 -21.86 -1.64 -9.51
C LEU A 25 -22.33 -3.09 -9.75
N GLY A 26 -21.47 -4.07 -9.50
CA GLY A 26 -21.80 -5.48 -9.69
C GLY A 26 -20.83 -6.41 -8.98
N GLN A 27 -21.15 -7.70 -8.99
CA GLN A 27 -20.30 -8.72 -8.40
C GLN A 27 -19.08 -8.97 -9.29
N ARG A 28 -17.91 -8.50 -8.85
CA ARG A 28 -16.61 -8.68 -9.54
C ARG A 28 -15.44 -8.85 -8.59
N SER A 29 -15.70 -8.89 -7.29
CA SER A 29 -14.66 -8.97 -6.27
C SER A 29 -14.35 -10.43 -5.94
N HIS A 30 -13.11 -10.82 -6.18
CA HIS A 30 -12.57 -12.13 -5.81
C HIS A 30 -11.95 -12.04 -4.43
N TYR A 31 -12.48 -12.79 -3.49
CA TYR A 31 -11.98 -12.82 -2.12
C TYR A 31 -11.10 -14.03 -1.90
N GLY A 32 -9.94 -13.83 -1.31
CA GLY A 32 -9.08 -14.93 -0.91
C GLY A 32 -9.77 -15.84 0.13
N LYS A 33 -9.44 -17.10 0.12
CA LYS A 33 -9.97 -18.10 1.09
C LYS A 33 -9.43 -17.85 2.49
N LYS A 34 -8.15 -17.43 2.60
CA LYS A 34 -7.56 -16.95 3.86
C LYS A 34 -8.03 -15.52 4.17
N PRO A 35 -8.03 -15.09 5.45
CA PRO A 35 -8.51 -13.77 5.84
C PRO A 35 -7.72 -12.62 5.22
N ALA A 36 -8.43 -11.62 4.73
CA ALA A 36 -7.90 -10.34 4.27
C ALA A 36 -6.66 -10.46 3.37
N GLY A 37 -5.67 -9.59 3.56
CA GLY A 37 -4.42 -9.56 2.79
C GLY A 37 -3.54 -10.80 2.98
N TYR A 38 -3.73 -11.57 4.05
CA TYR A 38 -2.95 -12.80 4.29
C TYR A 38 -3.16 -13.87 3.21
N ALA A 39 -4.28 -13.83 2.49
CA ALA A 39 -4.49 -14.69 1.32
C ALA A 39 -3.40 -14.50 0.24
N TYR A 40 -2.86 -13.31 0.14
CA TYR A 40 -1.83 -12.95 -0.85
C TYR A 40 -0.42 -12.99 -0.25
N THR A 41 -0.23 -12.37 0.90
CA THR A 41 1.10 -12.28 1.53
C THR A 41 1.67 -13.65 1.85
N SER A 42 0.85 -14.61 2.32
CA SER A 42 1.31 -15.97 2.59
C SER A 42 1.80 -16.73 1.35
N VAL A 43 1.25 -16.43 0.18
CA VAL A 43 1.73 -17.00 -1.09
C VAL A 43 3.06 -16.37 -1.48
N PHE A 44 3.18 -15.05 -1.37
CA PHE A 44 4.44 -14.37 -1.67
C PHE A 44 5.57 -14.74 -0.72
N GLU A 45 5.28 -14.92 0.57
CA GLU A 45 6.25 -15.46 1.54
C GLU A 45 6.77 -16.84 1.12
N ASN A 46 5.90 -17.72 0.65
CA ASN A 46 6.32 -19.03 0.14
C ASN A 46 7.17 -18.91 -1.13
N LYS A 47 6.78 -18.00 -2.04
CA LYS A 47 7.57 -17.73 -3.25
C LYS A 47 8.98 -17.20 -2.93
N LEU A 48 9.10 -16.33 -1.95
CA LEU A 48 10.42 -15.85 -1.49
C LEU A 48 11.30 -17.03 -1.01
N LYS A 49 10.71 -17.99 -0.30
CA LYS A 49 11.43 -19.21 0.12
C LYS A 49 11.85 -20.08 -1.09
N GLU A 50 10.97 -20.23 -2.09
CA GLU A 50 11.27 -20.95 -3.32
C GLU A 50 12.42 -20.30 -4.12
N TYR A 51 12.49 -18.98 -4.11
CA TYR A 51 13.57 -18.25 -4.76
C TYR A 51 14.93 -18.37 -4.04
N GLY A 52 14.91 -18.64 -2.74
CA GLY A 52 16.12 -18.84 -1.93
C GLY A 52 17.11 -17.68 -2.07
N ASP A 53 18.37 -17.98 -2.30
CA ASP A 53 19.47 -17.00 -2.37
C ASP A 53 19.37 -15.99 -3.54
N ARG A 54 18.41 -16.18 -4.44
CA ARG A 54 18.14 -15.20 -5.52
C ARG A 54 17.42 -13.96 -5.03
N VAL A 55 16.88 -13.98 -3.81
CA VAL A 55 16.15 -12.86 -3.20
C VAL A 55 16.69 -12.60 -1.81
N VAL A 56 17.06 -11.36 -1.55
CA VAL A 56 17.45 -10.90 -0.22
C VAL A 56 16.35 -10.00 0.34
N VAL A 57 15.79 -10.38 1.49
CA VAL A 57 14.77 -9.58 2.20
C VAL A 57 15.45 -8.90 3.39
N LEU A 58 15.51 -7.58 3.36
CA LEU A 58 16.05 -6.75 4.44
C LEU A 58 14.89 -6.18 5.26
N THR A 59 14.55 -6.83 6.37
CA THR A 59 13.58 -6.29 7.33
C THR A 59 14.22 -5.22 8.21
N GLU A 60 13.39 -4.41 8.89
CA GLU A 60 13.85 -3.32 9.77
C GLU A 60 14.86 -2.36 9.09
N THR A 61 14.72 -2.21 7.79
CA THR A 61 15.67 -1.44 6.96
C THR A 61 14.92 -0.41 6.13
N PRO A 62 14.42 0.68 6.75
CA PRO A 62 13.75 1.74 6.01
C PRO A 62 14.71 2.38 5.01
N ALA A 63 14.26 2.47 3.75
CA ALA A 63 14.97 3.22 2.72
C ALA A 63 14.83 4.72 3.00
N THR A 64 15.96 5.43 2.98
CA THR A 64 16.00 6.86 3.32
C THR A 64 16.44 7.73 2.15
N LYS A 65 17.09 7.16 1.13
CA LYS A 65 17.61 7.91 0.00
C LYS A 65 17.70 7.03 -1.26
N LEU A 66 17.34 7.60 -2.40
CA LEU A 66 17.69 7.04 -3.71
C LEU A 66 19.10 7.53 -4.11
N ILE A 67 19.88 6.66 -4.68
CA ILE A 67 21.22 6.95 -5.19
C ILE A 67 21.09 7.21 -6.69
N MET A 68 21.57 8.36 -7.13
CA MET A 68 21.56 8.75 -8.53
C MET A 68 22.98 8.94 -9.07
N ASP A 69 23.15 8.63 -10.31
CA ASP A 69 24.39 8.95 -11.05
C ASP A 69 24.40 10.43 -11.50
N LYS A 70 25.48 10.81 -12.18
CA LYS A 70 25.65 12.19 -12.69
C LYS A 70 24.63 12.60 -13.75
N SER A 71 23.96 11.64 -14.39
CA SER A 71 22.89 11.88 -15.38
C SER A 71 21.51 12.02 -14.74
N GLY A 72 21.40 11.81 -13.41
CA GLY A 72 20.13 11.81 -12.69
C GLY A 72 19.38 10.47 -12.72
N ARG A 73 20.00 9.41 -13.24
CA ARG A 73 19.43 8.07 -13.23
C ARG A 73 19.55 7.45 -11.84
N VAL A 74 18.48 6.84 -11.34
CA VAL A 74 18.52 6.06 -10.09
C VAL A 74 19.31 4.77 -10.32
N ILE A 75 20.34 4.56 -9.52
CA ILE A 75 21.28 3.43 -9.56
C ILE A 75 21.37 2.66 -8.25
N GLY A 76 20.51 2.97 -7.30
CA GLY A 76 20.50 2.28 -6.01
C GLY A 76 19.65 2.96 -4.97
N VAL A 77 19.69 2.39 -3.79
CA VAL A 77 18.97 2.88 -2.60
C VAL A 77 19.84 2.72 -1.37
N SER A 78 19.73 3.63 -0.43
CA SER A 78 20.34 3.50 0.89
C SER A 78 19.33 3.65 2.02
N GLY A 79 19.65 3.07 3.16
CA GLY A 79 18.83 3.08 4.36
C GLY A 79 19.65 2.78 5.61
N LEU A 80 18.95 2.58 6.72
CA LEU A 80 19.56 2.23 8.00
C LEU A 80 18.92 0.96 8.55
N HIS A 81 19.68 -0.12 8.64
CA HIS A 81 19.21 -1.34 9.30
C HIS A 81 19.17 -1.16 10.82
N ALA A 82 18.04 -1.52 11.42
CA ALA A 82 17.76 -1.35 12.84
C ALA A 82 18.06 0.08 13.37
N GLY A 83 17.90 1.09 12.50
CA GLY A 83 18.13 2.50 12.83
C GLY A 83 19.59 2.90 13.04
N LYS A 84 20.56 2.01 12.84
CA LYS A 84 21.97 2.25 13.17
C LYS A 84 22.95 1.92 12.05
N GLN A 85 22.83 0.77 11.42
CA GLN A 85 23.78 0.28 10.44
C GLN A 85 23.44 0.80 9.05
N PRO A 86 24.31 1.58 8.40
CA PRO A 86 24.11 2.00 7.02
C PRO A 86 24.05 0.80 6.07
N VAL A 87 23.05 0.80 5.21
CA VAL A 87 22.90 -0.19 4.14
C VAL A 87 22.80 0.53 2.81
N THR A 88 23.53 0.04 1.83
CA THR A 88 23.50 0.52 0.46
C THR A 88 23.32 -0.65 -0.49
N VAL A 89 22.32 -0.56 -1.35
CA VAL A 89 22.06 -1.55 -2.41
C VAL A 89 22.16 -0.84 -3.74
N MET A 90 23.11 -1.27 -4.57
CA MET A 90 23.23 -0.80 -5.93
C MET A 90 22.45 -1.70 -6.87
N ALA A 91 21.64 -1.10 -7.75
CA ALA A 91 20.82 -1.84 -8.69
C ALA A 91 20.53 -1.00 -9.94
N PRO A 92 20.41 -1.62 -11.11
CA PRO A 92 20.09 -0.90 -12.35
C PRO A 92 18.65 -0.34 -12.36
N SER A 93 17.79 -0.82 -11.46
CA SER A 93 16.41 -0.36 -11.30
C SER A 93 15.98 -0.46 -9.85
N VAL A 94 15.13 0.47 -9.43
CA VAL A 94 14.49 0.50 -8.10
C VAL A 94 12.98 0.63 -8.27
N ILE A 95 12.24 -0.26 -7.63
CA ILE A 95 10.77 -0.21 -7.60
C ILE A 95 10.33 0.35 -6.25
N LEU A 96 9.57 1.43 -6.25
CA LEU A 96 8.95 2.00 -5.06
C LEU A 96 7.55 1.39 -4.88
N ALA A 97 7.38 0.54 -3.86
CA ALA A 97 6.12 -0.10 -3.52
C ALA A 97 5.76 0.12 -2.04
N THR A 98 5.96 1.32 -1.55
CA THR A 98 5.97 1.70 -0.12
C THR A 98 4.60 2.05 0.44
N GLY A 99 3.53 1.82 -0.32
CA GLY A 99 2.17 2.18 0.09
C GLY A 99 1.89 3.69 0.02
N GLY A 100 0.84 4.10 0.71
CA GLY A 100 0.32 5.46 0.63
C GLY A 100 0.75 6.38 1.80
N PHE A 101 -0.06 7.41 2.03
CA PHE A 101 0.21 8.47 3.00
C PHE A 101 -0.92 8.72 4.01
N GLY A 102 -1.92 7.83 4.07
CA GLY A 102 -3.12 8.03 4.88
C GLY A 102 -2.88 8.27 6.37
N ALA A 103 -1.76 7.79 6.92
CA ALA A 103 -1.38 8.02 8.32
C ALA A 103 -0.63 9.35 8.55
N ASN A 104 -0.20 10.04 7.50
CA ASN A 104 0.44 11.35 7.60
C ASN A 104 -0.61 12.45 7.54
N VAL A 105 -1.10 12.85 8.71
CA VAL A 105 -2.17 13.85 8.84
C VAL A 105 -1.82 15.17 8.17
N LYS A 106 -0.60 15.65 8.35
CA LYS A 106 -0.15 16.89 7.74
C LYS A 106 -0.17 16.80 6.23
N PHE A 107 0.44 15.76 5.69
CA PHE A 107 0.55 15.59 4.23
C PHE A 107 -0.82 15.38 3.57
N ARG A 108 -1.71 14.55 4.18
CA ARG A 108 -3.05 14.35 3.61
C ARG A 108 -3.91 15.60 3.62
N GLN A 109 -3.72 16.52 4.56
CA GLN A 109 -4.37 17.84 4.56
C GLN A 109 -3.78 18.76 3.48
N GLU A 110 -2.46 18.77 3.31
CA GLU A 110 -1.78 19.56 2.28
C GLU A 110 -2.24 19.19 0.85
N VAL A 111 -2.42 17.91 0.58
CA VAL A 111 -2.82 17.43 -0.75
C VAL A 111 -4.34 17.32 -0.95
N ASN A 112 -5.14 17.66 0.05
CA ASN A 112 -6.60 17.61 0.00
C ASN A 112 -7.18 18.78 -0.82
N THR A 113 -6.92 18.78 -2.10
CA THR A 113 -7.40 19.78 -3.05
C THR A 113 -8.51 19.28 -3.97
N GLY A 114 -8.89 18.01 -3.82
CA GLY A 114 -9.88 17.32 -4.65
C GLY A 114 -11.29 17.34 -4.08
N VAL A 115 -11.98 16.23 -4.20
CA VAL A 115 -13.40 16.08 -3.81
C VAL A 115 -13.67 16.30 -2.32
N TRP A 116 -12.66 16.15 -1.47
CA TRP A 116 -12.77 16.31 -0.01
C TRP A 116 -12.19 17.63 0.50
N LYS A 117 -11.91 18.61 -0.38
CA LYS A 117 -11.27 19.88 0.01
C LYS A 117 -11.97 20.64 1.13
N GLU A 118 -13.29 20.47 1.28
CA GLU A 118 -14.09 21.08 2.35
C GLU A 118 -14.11 20.24 3.65
N VAL A 119 -13.47 19.07 3.64
CA VAL A 119 -13.41 18.18 4.80
C VAL A 119 -12.04 18.30 5.47
N THR A 120 -12.02 18.58 6.76
CA THR A 120 -10.79 18.59 7.54
C THR A 120 -10.32 17.17 7.79
N LEU A 121 -9.24 16.76 7.11
CA LEU A 121 -8.65 15.42 7.24
C LEU A 121 -7.68 15.34 8.42
N ASP A 122 -8.12 15.74 9.60
CA ASP A 122 -7.32 15.76 10.83
C ASP A 122 -7.29 14.40 11.57
N ASN A 123 -6.83 14.40 12.82
CA ASN A 123 -6.71 13.20 13.65
C ASN A 123 -8.04 12.52 13.99
N ARG A 124 -9.18 13.16 13.77
CA ARG A 124 -10.52 12.56 13.98
C ARG A 124 -10.83 11.54 12.89
N ILE A 125 -10.18 11.66 11.74
CA ILE A 125 -10.28 10.67 10.66
C ILE A 125 -9.10 9.71 10.79
N GLY A 126 -9.40 8.46 11.11
CA GLY A 126 -8.40 7.41 11.22
C GLY A 126 -7.76 7.05 9.88
N THR A 127 -6.86 6.10 9.93
CA THR A 127 -6.28 5.49 8.72
C THR A 127 -6.65 4.01 8.69
N THR A 128 -6.99 3.51 7.51
CA THR A 128 -7.25 2.08 7.32
C THR A 128 -5.97 1.25 7.28
N ASN A 129 -4.85 1.91 7.15
CA ASN A 129 -3.55 1.25 7.11
C ASN A 129 -3.06 0.98 8.53
N ILE A 130 -2.63 -0.22 8.73
CA ILE A 130 -2.13 -0.69 10.00
C ILE A 130 -0.93 0.15 10.46
N ASN A 131 -0.94 0.54 11.73
CA ASN A 131 0.22 1.02 12.48
C ASN A 131 0.91 2.29 12.00
N LYS A 132 0.20 3.26 11.48
CA LYS A 132 0.81 4.54 11.10
C LYS A 132 1.95 4.41 10.05
N ALA A 133 2.03 3.30 9.34
CA ALA A 133 3.09 3.03 8.37
C ALA A 133 2.95 3.85 7.08
N ALA A 134 1.72 4.23 6.73
CA ALA A 134 1.45 4.97 5.50
C ALA A 134 1.81 6.46 5.64
N GLN A 135 3.10 6.78 5.69
CA GLN A 135 3.65 8.13 5.90
C GLN A 135 3.99 8.87 4.61
N GLY A 136 3.87 8.19 3.45
CA GLY A 136 4.25 8.77 2.16
C GLY A 136 5.75 8.81 1.91
N ASP A 137 6.52 7.95 2.53
CA ASP A 137 7.99 7.99 2.42
C ASP A 137 8.47 7.70 0.99
N GLY A 138 7.82 6.77 0.28
CA GLY A 138 8.13 6.54 -1.14
C GLY A 138 7.83 7.73 -2.03
N LEU A 139 6.82 8.54 -1.69
CA LEU A 139 6.53 9.78 -2.42
C LEU A 139 7.65 10.81 -2.21
N LYS A 140 8.20 10.90 -1.00
CA LYS A 140 9.36 11.76 -0.72
C LYS A 140 10.60 11.29 -1.51
N LEU A 141 10.84 9.99 -1.55
CA LEU A 141 11.93 9.39 -2.33
C LEU A 141 11.72 9.64 -3.84
N ALA A 142 10.52 9.42 -4.36
CA ALA A 142 10.18 9.68 -5.76
C ALA A 142 10.43 11.15 -6.14
N LYS A 143 9.95 12.08 -5.31
CA LYS A 143 10.17 13.51 -5.49
C LYS A 143 11.66 13.89 -5.49
N SER A 144 12.47 13.25 -4.64
CA SER A 144 13.92 13.49 -4.61
C SER A 144 14.63 13.02 -5.89
N ALA A 145 14.02 12.11 -6.64
CA ALA A 145 14.50 11.64 -7.94
C ALA A 145 13.79 12.34 -9.13
N HIS A 146 13.12 13.46 -8.88
CA HIS A 146 12.38 14.23 -9.89
C HIS A 146 11.29 13.44 -10.63
N ALA A 147 10.73 12.41 -10.00
CA ALA A 147 9.63 11.66 -10.57
C ALA A 147 8.32 12.48 -10.52
N ASP A 148 7.51 12.36 -11.57
CA ASP A 148 6.16 12.88 -11.56
C ASP A 148 5.28 12.10 -10.59
N ILE A 149 4.46 12.83 -9.84
CA ILE A 149 3.51 12.26 -8.89
C ILE A 149 2.12 12.77 -9.26
N ILE A 150 1.21 11.84 -9.51
CA ILE A 150 -0.17 12.12 -9.90
C ILE A 150 -1.15 11.56 -8.87
N GLY A 151 -2.39 12.07 -8.86
CA GLY A 151 -3.48 11.53 -8.06
C GLY A 151 -3.37 11.78 -6.55
N LEU A 152 -2.53 12.69 -6.08
CA LEU A 152 -2.39 12.95 -4.64
C LEU A 152 -3.67 13.48 -3.99
N SER A 153 -4.50 14.17 -4.75
CA SER A 153 -5.81 14.69 -4.31
C SER A 153 -6.93 13.65 -4.34
N ASP A 154 -6.68 12.49 -4.95
CA ASP A 154 -7.67 11.40 -5.08
C ASP A 154 -7.72 10.56 -3.79
N ILE A 155 -8.00 11.23 -2.68
CA ILE A 155 -8.05 10.60 -1.37
C ILE A 155 -9.37 9.84 -1.25
N GLN A 156 -9.27 8.55 -0.93
CA GLN A 156 -10.44 7.73 -0.65
C GLN A 156 -10.76 7.74 0.84
N LEU A 157 -11.99 8.14 1.19
CA LEU A 157 -12.54 8.03 2.53
C LEU A 157 -13.47 6.82 2.62
N HIS A 158 -13.23 5.96 3.60
CA HIS A 158 -14.15 4.87 3.93
C HIS A 158 -15.18 5.38 4.94
N PRO A 159 -16.50 5.17 4.73
CA PRO A 159 -17.54 5.77 5.57
C PRO A 159 -17.58 5.23 7.00
N ASN A 160 -17.01 4.05 7.24
CA ASN A 160 -17.02 3.41 8.56
C ASN A 160 -15.61 3.09 9.04
N GLY A 161 -15.36 3.44 10.28
CA GLY A 161 -14.13 3.09 10.99
C GLY A 161 -14.43 2.81 12.47
N THR A 162 -13.62 1.97 13.09
CA THR A 162 -13.73 1.72 14.54
C THR A 162 -13.30 2.97 15.30
N PRO A 163 -14.14 3.50 16.19
CA PRO A 163 -13.77 4.64 17.02
C PRO A 163 -12.47 4.40 17.77
N GLY A 164 -11.63 5.42 17.85
CA GLY A 164 -10.33 5.37 18.54
C GLY A 164 -9.19 4.75 17.75
N THR A 165 -9.45 3.73 16.92
CA THR A 165 -8.40 3.08 16.10
C THR A 165 -8.41 3.50 14.64
N GLY A 166 -9.56 3.91 14.12
CA GLY A 166 -9.77 4.22 12.72
C GLY A 166 -9.70 2.98 11.79
N LEU A 167 -9.68 1.78 12.34
CA LEU A 167 -9.66 0.56 11.55
C LEU A 167 -10.95 0.43 10.74
N MET A 168 -10.79 0.11 9.48
CA MET A 168 -11.90 -0.08 8.55
C MET A 168 -12.84 -1.19 9.02
N GLN A 169 -14.14 -0.86 9.03
CA GLN A 169 -15.22 -1.82 9.28
C GLN A 169 -15.93 -2.15 7.98
N ASP A 170 -15.58 -3.27 7.39
CA ASP A 170 -16.17 -3.72 6.11
C ASP A 170 -17.61 -4.23 6.26
N ILE A 171 -18.03 -4.60 7.46
CA ILE A 171 -19.30 -5.26 7.74
C ILE A 171 -20.50 -4.39 7.35
N ALA A 172 -20.41 -3.08 7.51
CA ALA A 172 -21.52 -2.17 7.27
C ALA A 172 -21.65 -1.69 5.82
N THR A 173 -20.58 -1.77 5.04
CA THR A 173 -20.51 -1.19 3.69
C THR A 173 -20.45 -2.22 2.57
N SER A 174 -20.18 -3.49 2.90
CA SER A 174 -20.14 -4.57 1.94
C SER A 174 -21.33 -5.51 2.06
N GLY A 175 -21.81 -5.97 0.93
CA GLY A 175 -22.87 -6.95 0.83
C GLY A 175 -24.15 -6.47 0.14
N ARG A 176 -24.92 -7.43 -0.35
CA ARG A 176 -26.23 -7.18 -0.95
C ARG A 176 -27.26 -6.76 0.11
N ASN A 177 -28.17 -5.87 -0.26
CA ASN A 177 -29.35 -5.51 0.54
C ASN A 177 -29.03 -4.85 1.88
N ARG A 178 -27.98 -4.02 1.95
CA ARG A 178 -27.75 -3.18 3.13
C ARG A 178 -28.30 -1.78 2.89
N LEU A 179 -29.13 -1.33 3.80
CA LEU A 179 -29.59 0.06 3.91
C LEU A 179 -28.69 0.77 4.93
N PHE A 180 -28.35 2.01 4.62
CA PHE A 180 -27.62 2.92 5.51
C PHE A 180 -28.57 4.00 6.01
#